data_fff897173fa571a05d2df6a5229bf5c6
#
_entry.id   fff897173fa571a05d2df6a5229bf5c6
#
_cell.length_a   1.000
_cell.length_b   1.000
_cell.length_c   1.000
_cell.angle_alpha   90.00
_cell.angle_beta   90.00
_cell.angle_gamma   90.00
#
_symmetry.space_group_name_H-M   'P 1'
#
loop_
_entity.id
_entity.type
_entity.pdbx_description
1 polymer ?
#
loop_
_entity_poly.entity_id
_entity_poly.type
_entity_poly.pdbx_seq_one_letter_code
_entity_poly.pdbx_strand_id
1 'polypeptide(L)'
;LGYEIGDQHTRHDLILAYFTYLSSVSERADLIKYGKSYEGKALTLLSISSEENLKNLEEIKTEHLKSTIPGSIKKINKNLPVIINLGYGIHGNEPSGSEAAMLTAYTLIASKNEKINRLTTDSVVFIDPTLNPDGRDRHSQWANQYKSINLVADSNDAEHNESWPRGRTNHYWFDLNRDWLLAIHPEAEGNLIGFMSGIQMLYWMFMKW
;
A
#
# COMPACT_ATOMS: atom_id res chain seq x y z
N LEU A 1 8.04 -15.65 5.80
CA LEU A 1 6.99 -16.23 4.96
C LEU A 1 7.09 -17.76 4.89
N GLY A 2 8.30 -18.33 4.85
CA GLY A 2 8.52 -19.77 4.69
C GLY A 2 8.50 -20.26 3.23
N TYR A 3 8.39 -19.32 2.29
CA TYR A 3 8.46 -19.54 0.84
C TYR A 3 8.99 -18.27 0.16
N GLU A 4 9.45 -18.37 -1.09
CA GLU A 4 9.88 -17.22 -1.87
C GLU A 4 8.68 -16.37 -2.29
N ILE A 5 8.86 -15.05 -2.30
CA ILE A 5 7.80 -14.13 -2.75
C ILE A 5 7.49 -14.39 -4.23
N GLY A 6 6.24 -14.71 -4.53
CA GLY A 6 5.78 -15.07 -5.87
C GLY A 6 5.50 -16.57 -6.06
N ASP A 7 5.95 -17.46 -5.16
CA ASP A 7 5.66 -18.89 -5.24
C ASP A 7 4.21 -19.21 -4.89
N GLN A 8 3.60 -18.37 -4.07
CA GLN A 8 2.22 -18.50 -3.60
C GLN A 8 1.52 -17.15 -3.69
N HIS A 9 0.19 -17.19 -3.65
CA HIS A 9 -0.62 -16.01 -3.48
C HIS A 9 -0.67 -15.67 -1.98
N THR A 10 0.20 -14.75 -1.54
CA THR A 10 0.36 -14.42 -0.11
C THR A 10 -0.93 -13.80 0.45
N ARG A 11 -1.43 -14.35 1.55
CA ARG A 11 -2.61 -13.83 2.26
C ARG A 11 -2.27 -12.52 2.96
N HIS A 12 -3.30 -11.72 3.20
CA HIS A 12 -3.14 -10.41 3.83
C HIS A 12 -2.47 -10.48 5.21
N ASP A 13 -2.80 -11.46 6.04
CA ASP A 13 -2.20 -11.64 7.37
C ASP A 13 -0.68 -11.85 7.31
N LEU A 14 -0.19 -12.60 6.31
CA LEU A 14 1.24 -12.82 6.09
C LEU A 14 1.94 -11.59 5.51
N ILE A 15 1.26 -10.85 4.62
CA ILE A 15 1.76 -9.56 4.12
C ILE A 15 1.92 -8.60 5.29
N LEU A 16 0.91 -8.48 6.15
CA LEU A 16 0.96 -7.63 7.33
C LEU A 16 2.07 -8.04 8.31
N ALA A 17 2.24 -9.34 8.56
CA ALA A 17 3.32 -9.85 9.40
C ALA A 17 4.70 -9.50 8.82
N TYR A 18 4.86 -9.60 7.49
CA TYR A 18 6.09 -9.23 6.80
C TYR A 18 6.41 -7.74 6.95
N PHE A 19 5.42 -6.86 6.74
CA PHE A 19 5.60 -5.41 6.89
C PHE A 19 5.86 -5.01 8.35
N THR A 20 5.18 -5.68 9.30
CA THR A 20 5.44 -5.49 10.73
C THR A 20 6.87 -5.88 11.09
N TYR A 21 7.36 -6.99 10.54
CA TYR A 21 8.75 -7.40 10.74
C TYR A 21 9.73 -6.37 10.17
N LEU A 22 9.53 -5.92 8.93
CA LEU A 22 10.41 -4.93 8.31
C LEU A 22 10.51 -3.64 9.13
N SER A 23 9.38 -3.13 9.64
CA SER A 23 9.39 -1.92 10.49
C SER A 23 10.04 -2.17 11.84
N SER A 24 9.98 -3.39 12.39
CA SER A 24 10.57 -3.70 13.69
C SER A 24 12.09 -3.84 13.67
N VAL A 25 12.69 -4.08 12.49
CA VAL A 25 14.13 -4.34 12.34
C VAL A 25 14.90 -3.19 11.67
N SER A 26 14.23 -2.09 11.35
CA SER A 26 14.86 -0.98 10.64
C SER A 26 14.31 0.38 11.09
N GLU A 27 15.20 1.28 11.48
CA GLU A 27 14.91 2.69 11.78
C GLU A 27 14.51 3.51 10.51
N ARG A 28 14.57 2.88 9.34
CA ARG A 28 14.20 3.47 8.05
C ARG A 28 12.77 3.16 7.65
N ALA A 29 12.01 2.51 8.51
CA ALA A 29 10.64 2.09 8.22
C ALA A 29 9.75 2.24 9.47
N ASP A 30 8.56 2.80 9.27
CA ASP A 30 7.52 2.91 10.29
C ASP A 30 6.18 2.44 9.74
N LEU A 31 5.47 1.57 10.47
CA LEU A 31 4.20 0.97 10.06
C LEU A 31 3.03 1.58 10.82
N ILE A 32 2.16 2.26 10.08
CA ILE A 32 0.96 2.91 10.61
C ILE A 32 -0.26 2.06 10.24
N LYS A 33 -1.18 1.84 11.18
CA LYS A 33 -2.53 1.33 10.93
C LYS A 33 -3.47 2.51 10.80
N TYR A 34 -4.06 2.69 9.62
CA TYR A 34 -4.94 3.83 9.36
C TYR A 34 -6.43 3.47 9.41
N GLY A 35 -6.79 2.18 9.43
CA GLY A 35 -8.18 1.76 9.47
C GLY A 35 -8.35 0.26 9.53
N LYS A 36 -9.58 -0.17 9.26
CA LYS A 36 -9.97 -1.58 9.11
C LYS A 36 -10.92 -1.72 7.95
N SER A 37 -10.81 -2.82 7.20
CA SER A 37 -11.78 -3.22 6.19
C SER A 37 -13.11 -3.65 6.82
N TYR A 38 -14.13 -3.93 6.00
CA TYR A 38 -15.41 -4.45 6.47
C TYR A 38 -15.28 -5.79 7.22
N GLU A 39 -14.31 -6.63 6.87
CA GLU A 39 -14.02 -7.88 7.57
C GLU A 39 -13.11 -7.68 8.80
N GLY A 40 -12.82 -6.44 9.17
CA GLY A 40 -12.00 -6.11 10.33
C GLY A 40 -10.50 -6.26 10.13
N LYS A 41 -10.04 -6.49 8.89
CA LYS A 41 -8.63 -6.60 8.56
C LYS A 41 -7.94 -5.25 8.66
N ALA A 42 -6.72 -5.21 9.16
CA ALA A 42 -5.97 -3.98 9.32
C ALA A 42 -5.59 -3.39 7.94
N LEU A 43 -5.87 -2.11 7.76
CA LEU A 43 -5.38 -1.29 6.66
C LEU A 43 -4.10 -0.59 7.14
N THR A 44 -3.02 -0.73 6.40
CA THR A 44 -1.69 -0.31 6.86
C THR A 44 -0.92 0.46 5.80
N LEU A 45 -0.11 1.40 6.27
CA LEU A 45 0.77 2.21 5.46
C LEU A 45 2.18 2.13 6.03
N LEU A 46 3.14 1.65 5.24
CA LEU A 46 4.55 1.64 5.61
C LEU A 46 5.23 2.89 5.08
N SER A 47 5.75 3.72 5.97
CA SER A 47 6.58 4.86 5.64
C SER A 47 8.04 4.41 5.54
N ILE A 48 8.71 4.70 4.42
CA ILE A 48 10.13 4.37 4.20
C ILE A 48 10.87 5.65 3.83
N SER A 49 11.94 5.97 4.57
CA SER A 49 12.80 7.12 4.31
C SER A 49 14.14 6.96 5.05
N SER A 50 14.95 8.03 5.07
CA SER A 50 16.05 8.11 6.03
C SER A 50 15.49 8.20 7.46
N GLU A 51 16.27 7.74 8.43
CA GLU A 51 15.92 7.85 9.86
C GLU A 51 15.63 9.32 10.26
N GLU A 52 16.41 10.26 9.75
CA GLU A 52 16.22 11.70 9.97
C GLU A 52 14.87 12.20 9.46
N ASN A 53 14.49 11.82 8.23
CA ASN A 53 13.21 12.21 7.66
C ASN A 53 12.03 11.61 8.44
N LEU A 54 12.12 10.35 8.88
CA LEU A 54 11.06 9.71 9.65
C LEU A 54 10.88 10.37 11.03
N LYS A 55 11.97 10.78 11.68
CA LYS A 55 11.90 11.55 12.94
C LYS A 55 11.27 12.93 12.77
N ASN A 56 11.44 13.53 11.58
CA ASN A 56 10.93 14.86 11.27
C ASN A 56 9.66 14.83 10.38
N LEU A 57 8.97 13.69 10.29
CA LEU A 57 7.87 13.48 9.35
C LEU A 57 6.75 14.52 9.49
N GLU A 58 6.38 14.90 10.71
CA GLU A 58 5.35 15.91 10.96
C GLU A 58 5.77 17.33 10.54
N GLU A 59 7.04 17.66 10.64
CA GLU A 59 7.56 18.93 10.12
C GLU A 59 7.56 18.92 8.59
N ILE A 60 8.05 17.86 7.96
CA ILE A 60 8.03 17.66 6.51
C ILE A 60 6.60 17.82 5.97
N LYS A 61 5.64 17.17 6.61
CA LYS A 61 4.21 17.29 6.31
C LYS A 61 3.73 18.73 6.39
N THR A 62 4.02 19.42 7.51
CA THR A 62 3.62 20.80 7.73
C THR A 62 4.17 21.72 6.63
N GLU A 63 5.41 21.54 6.23
CA GLU A 63 6.03 22.32 5.17
C GLU A 63 5.39 22.04 3.79
N HIS A 64 5.08 20.77 3.48
CA HIS A 64 4.33 20.44 2.27
C HIS A 64 2.94 21.08 2.25
N LEU A 65 2.24 21.09 3.39
CA LEU A 65 0.93 21.73 3.51
C LEU A 65 0.99 23.24 3.23
N LYS A 66 2.05 23.94 3.64
CA LYS A 66 2.23 25.36 3.30
C LYS A 66 2.28 25.59 1.80
N SER A 67 2.78 24.62 1.02
CA SER A 67 2.87 24.72 -0.43
C SER A 67 1.52 24.70 -1.13
N THR A 68 0.47 24.16 -0.48
CA THR A 68 -0.88 24.08 -1.03
C THR A 68 -1.68 25.38 -0.86
N ILE A 69 -1.19 26.35 -0.07
CA ILE A 69 -1.85 27.63 0.15
C ILE A 69 -1.65 28.52 -1.10
N PRO A 70 -2.71 29.05 -1.72
CA PRO A 70 -2.58 29.92 -2.87
C PRO A 70 -1.63 31.10 -2.60
N GLY A 71 -0.67 31.31 -3.50
CA GLY A 71 0.32 32.40 -3.38
C GLY A 71 1.56 32.07 -2.53
N SER A 72 1.62 30.92 -1.87
CA SER A 72 2.76 30.50 -1.03
C SER A 72 3.93 29.88 -1.82
N ILE A 73 3.74 29.54 -3.09
CA ILE A 73 4.71 28.80 -3.93
C ILE A 73 6.12 29.44 -3.93
N LYS A 74 6.24 30.75 -3.77
CA LYS A 74 7.53 31.45 -3.72
C LYS A 74 8.33 31.21 -2.42
N LYS A 75 7.73 30.58 -1.40
CA LYS A 75 8.32 30.35 -0.07
C LYS A 75 8.60 28.88 0.23
N ILE A 76 8.44 27.98 -0.76
CA ILE A 76 8.63 26.55 -0.57
C ILE A 76 10.12 26.25 -0.34
N ASN A 77 10.41 25.49 0.69
CA ASN A 77 11.72 24.91 0.90
C ASN A 77 12.01 23.87 -0.20
N LYS A 78 12.93 24.19 -1.10
CA LYS A 78 13.31 23.34 -2.25
C LYS A 78 14.05 22.06 -1.83
N ASN A 79 14.45 21.95 -0.58
CA ASN A 79 15.16 20.79 -0.03
C ASN A 79 14.24 19.83 0.70
N LEU A 80 12.92 20.04 0.64
CA LEU A 80 11.98 19.09 1.22
C LEU A 80 12.02 17.74 0.49
N PRO A 81 12.02 16.62 1.23
CA PRO A 81 11.88 15.30 0.62
C PRO A 81 10.61 15.21 -0.22
N VAL A 82 10.70 14.58 -1.38
CA VAL A 82 9.53 14.30 -2.22
C VAL A 82 8.68 13.23 -1.55
N ILE A 83 7.36 13.40 -1.57
CA ILE A 83 6.44 12.42 -1.02
C ILE A 83 5.91 11.54 -2.15
N ILE A 84 6.07 10.22 -2.00
CA ILE A 84 5.67 9.21 -2.98
C ILE A 84 4.69 8.26 -2.31
N ASN A 85 3.50 8.06 -2.90
CA ASN A 85 2.53 7.07 -2.44
C ASN A 85 2.43 5.92 -3.44
N LEU A 86 2.63 4.70 -2.97
CA LEU A 86 2.55 3.46 -3.73
C LEU A 86 1.44 2.59 -3.13
N GLY A 87 0.23 2.66 -3.74
CA GLY A 87 -0.89 1.82 -3.37
C GLY A 87 -0.93 0.55 -4.23
N TYR A 88 -0.97 -0.61 -3.59
CA TYR A 88 -1.01 -1.92 -4.25
C TYR A 88 -2.30 -2.67 -3.93
N GLY A 89 -2.70 -3.58 -4.82
CA GLY A 89 -3.74 -4.55 -4.53
C GLY A 89 -5.14 -3.96 -4.31
N ILE A 90 -5.53 -2.93 -5.08
CA ILE A 90 -6.91 -2.40 -5.04
C ILE A 90 -7.93 -3.43 -5.55
N HIS A 91 -7.52 -4.28 -6.47
CA HIS A 91 -8.25 -5.49 -6.82
C HIS A 91 -7.51 -6.70 -6.24
N GLY A 92 -8.17 -7.41 -5.33
CA GLY A 92 -7.53 -8.50 -4.59
C GLY A 92 -7.10 -9.69 -5.45
N ASN A 93 -7.74 -9.87 -6.62
CA ASN A 93 -7.40 -10.92 -7.58
C ASN A 93 -6.36 -10.50 -8.65
N GLU A 94 -5.67 -9.40 -8.42
CA GLU A 94 -4.47 -9.00 -9.16
C GLU A 94 -3.25 -9.22 -8.24
N PRO A 95 -2.80 -10.49 -8.07
CA PRO A 95 -1.92 -10.86 -6.95
C PRO A 95 -0.53 -10.28 -7.03
N SER A 96 -0.02 -10.00 -8.23
CA SER A 96 1.34 -9.51 -8.45
C SER A 96 1.63 -8.18 -7.76
N GLY A 97 0.62 -7.32 -7.59
CA GLY A 97 0.80 -6.03 -6.93
C GLY A 97 1.24 -6.16 -5.47
N SER A 98 0.51 -6.93 -4.66
CA SER A 98 0.85 -7.13 -3.25
C SER A 98 2.16 -7.91 -3.05
N GLU A 99 2.48 -8.86 -3.93
CA GLU A 99 3.79 -9.53 -3.93
C GLU A 99 4.91 -8.53 -4.24
N ALA A 100 4.72 -7.68 -5.25
CA ALA A 100 5.67 -6.63 -5.61
C ALA A 100 5.86 -5.60 -4.48
N ALA A 101 4.79 -5.29 -3.72
CA ALA A 101 4.88 -4.39 -2.57
C ALA A 101 5.89 -4.90 -1.52
N MET A 102 5.88 -6.19 -1.22
CA MET A 102 6.83 -6.81 -0.27
C MET A 102 8.28 -6.69 -0.77
N LEU A 103 8.53 -6.98 -2.06
CA LEU A 103 9.86 -6.85 -2.66
C LEU A 103 10.33 -5.39 -2.72
N THR A 104 9.42 -4.47 -3.04
CA THR A 104 9.71 -3.03 -3.09
C THR A 104 10.10 -2.53 -1.70
N ALA A 105 9.31 -2.85 -0.66
CA ALA A 105 9.61 -2.47 0.71
C ALA A 105 10.97 -3.00 1.17
N TYR A 106 11.24 -4.29 0.94
CA TYR A 106 12.53 -4.89 1.27
C TYR A 106 13.68 -4.19 0.55
N THR A 107 13.54 -3.95 -0.74
CA THR A 107 14.58 -3.31 -1.56
C THR A 107 14.90 -1.91 -1.06
N LEU A 108 13.90 -1.10 -0.75
CA LEU A 108 14.08 0.27 -0.26
C LEU A 108 14.73 0.31 1.13
N ILE A 109 14.42 -0.67 1.99
CA ILE A 109 14.92 -0.72 3.37
C ILE A 109 16.32 -1.32 3.43
N ALA A 110 16.54 -2.47 2.77
CA ALA A 110 17.75 -3.30 2.94
C ALA A 110 18.88 -2.97 1.95
N SER A 111 18.59 -2.26 0.86
CA SER A 111 19.59 -1.99 -0.17
C SER A 111 20.74 -1.13 0.33
N LYS A 112 21.94 -1.54 -0.05
CA LYS A 112 23.19 -0.75 0.15
C LYS A 112 23.58 0.04 -1.11
N ASN A 113 22.76 0.01 -2.15
CA ASN A 113 23.01 0.74 -3.39
C ASN A 113 22.86 2.24 -3.17
N GLU A 114 23.85 3.02 -3.60
CA GLU A 114 23.88 4.48 -3.41
C GLU A 114 22.66 5.20 -4.01
N LYS A 115 22.16 4.73 -5.17
CA LYS A 115 20.99 5.33 -5.80
C LYS A 115 19.73 5.11 -4.95
N ILE A 116 19.56 3.93 -4.36
CA ILE A 116 18.43 3.63 -3.47
C ILE A 116 18.56 4.43 -2.16
N ASN A 117 19.76 4.49 -1.59
CA ASN A 117 20.01 5.29 -0.39
C ASN A 117 19.70 6.76 -0.64
N ARG A 118 20.14 7.31 -1.78
CA ARG A 118 19.80 8.68 -2.17
C ARG A 118 18.30 8.87 -2.34
N LEU A 119 17.62 7.96 -3.05
CA LEU A 119 16.18 8.02 -3.22
C LEU A 119 15.46 8.11 -1.86
N THR A 120 15.81 7.25 -0.91
CA THR A 120 15.18 7.26 0.42
C THR A 120 15.62 8.43 1.31
N THR A 121 16.72 9.11 1.01
CA THR A 121 17.09 10.37 1.66
C THR A 121 16.33 11.55 1.06
N ASP A 122 16.17 11.55 -0.25
CA ASP A 122 15.51 12.64 -1.00
C ASP A 122 13.98 12.51 -1.03
N SER A 123 13.42 11.41 -0.48
CA SER A 123 11.97 11.17 -0.46
C SER A 123 11.48 10.47 0.79
N VAL A 124 10.16 10.59 1.03
CA VAL A 124 9.39 9.73 1.93
C VAL A 124 8.48 8.88 1.07
N VAL A 125 8.66 7.57 1.09
CA VAL A 125 7.87 6.62 0.32
C VAL A 125 6.85 5.96 1.24
N PHE A 126 5.58 6.12 0.94
CA PHE A 126 4.48 5.41 1.59
C PHE A 126 4.07 4.22 0.74
N ILE A 127 4.00 3.05 1.35
CA ILE A 127 3.55 1.80 0.70
C ILE A 127 2.32 1.29 1.42
N ASP A 128 1.17 1.26 0.71
CA ASP A 128 0.02 0.46 1.11
C ASP A 128 0.12 -0.89 0.38
N PRO A 129 0.37 -1.99 1.09
CA PRO A 129 0.64 -3.27 0.42
C PRO A 129 -0.61 -3.94 -0.12
N THR A 130 -1.79 -3.60 0.41
CA THR A 130 -3.05 -4.27 0.07
C THR A 130 -4.22 -3.36 0.38
N LEU A 131 -4.58 -2.49 -0.56
CA LEU A 131 -5.73 -1.59 -0.46
C LEU A 131 -7.06 -2.35 -0.27
N ASN A 132 -7.16 -3.58 -0.79
CA ASN A 132 -8.33 -4.44 -0.69
C ASN A 132 -7.99 -5.78 -0.01
N PRO A 133 -7.83 -5.80 1.33
CA PRO A 133 -7.45 -7.02 2.03
C PRO A 133 -8.54 -8.11 2.00
N ASP A 134 -9.82 -7.73 1.93
CA ASP A 134 -10.94 -8.67 1.88
C ASP A 134 -10.98 -9.42 0.55
N GLY A 135 -10.83 -8.69 -0.55
CA GLY A 135 -10.72 -9.27 -1.88
C GLY A 135 -9.44 -10.09 -2.04
N ARG A 136 -8.32 -9.61 -1.47
CA ARG A 136 -7.04 -10.33 -1.50
C ARG A 136 -7.13 -11.69 -0.83
N ASP A 137 -7.70 -11.77 0.36
CA ASP A 137 -7.81 -13.03 1.08
C ASP A 137 -8.75 -14.01 0.39
N ARG A 138 -9.87 -13.51 -0.15
CA ARG A 138 -10.80 -14.32 -0.92
C ARG A 138 -10.12 -14.96 -2.13
N HIS A 139 -9.34 -14.17 -2.87
CA HIS A 139 -8.58 -14.66 -4.01
C HIS A 139 -7.48 -15.65 -3.61
N SER A 140 -6.66 -15.28 -2.63
CA SER A 140 -5.50 -16.08 -2.24
C SER A 140 -5.90 -17.43 -1.64
N GLN A 141 -6.99 -17.49 -0.88
CA GLN A 141 -7.55 -18.75 -0.37
C GLN A 141 -7.98 -19.66 -1.52
N TRP A 142 -8.76 -19.13 -2.47
CA TRP A 142 -9.17 -19.89 -3.64
C TRP A 142 -7.94 -20.36 -4.46
N ALA A 143 -7.06 -19.45 -4.85
CA ALA A 143 -5.91 -19.76 -5.70
C ALA A 143 -4.99 -20.81 -5.07
N ASN A 144 -4.66 -20.68 -3.79
CA ASN A 144 -3.79 -21.64 -3.11
C ASN A 144 -4.47 -23.00 -2.87
N GLN A 145 -5.80 -23.03 -2.74
CA GLN A 145 -6.57 -24.26 -2.57
C GLN A 145 -6.65 -25.10 -3.85
N TYR A 146 -6.81 -24.44 -4.99
CA TYR A 146 -7.00 -25.11 -6.29
C TYR A 146 -5.72 -25.19 -7.13
N LYS A 147 -4.64 -24.55 -6.68
CA LYS A 147 -3.34 -24.59 -7.35
C LYS A 147 -2.86 -26.02 -7.53
N SER A 148 -2.67 -26.43 -8.77
CA SER A 148 -2.09 -27.72 -9.11
C SER A 148 -0.60 -27.79 -8.80
N ILE A 149 -0.09 -28.99 -8.49
CA ILE A 149 1.37 -29.22 -8.31
C ILE A 149 2.09 -29.09 -9.65
N ASN A 150 1.48 -29.56 -10.73
CA ASN A 150 2.00 -29.47 -12.09
C ASN A 150 1.23 -28.38 -12.85
N LEU A 151 1.89 -27.76 -13.80
CA LEU A 151 1.22 -26.81 -14.71
C LEU A 151 0.09 -27.49 -15.47
N VAL A 152 -1.10 -26.92 -15.40
CA VAL A 152 -2.30 -27.40 -16.08
C VAL A 152 -2.67 -26.41 -17.18
N ALA A 153 -2.74 -26.89 -18.42
CA ALA A 153 -3.10 -26.08 -19.58
C ALA A 153 -4.61 -26.10 -19.91
N ASP A 154 -5.39 -26.94 -19.23
CA ASP A 154 -6.84 -27.03 -19.46
C ASP A 154 -7.54 -25.82 -18.85
N SER A 155 -8.11 -24.97 -19.69
CA SER A 155 -8.84 -23.77 -19.26
C SER A 155 -10.09 -24.05 -18.42
N ASN A 156 -10.57 -25.30 -18.39
CA ASN A 156 -11.71 -25.72 -17.57
C ASN A 156 -11.29 -26.20 -16.18
N ASP A 157 -9.99 -26.30 -15.91
CA ASP A 157 -9.52 -26.65 -14.58
C ASP A 157 -9.92 -25.60 -13.55
N ALA A 158 -10.18 -26.04 -12.32
CA ALA A 158 -10.61 -25.19 -11.22
C ALA A 158 -9.58 -24.09 -10.88
N GLU A 159 -8.30 -24.34 -11.12
CA GLU A 159 -7.24 -23.33 -10.88
C GLU A 159 -7.32 -22.12 -11.82
N HIS A 160 -8.02 -22.21 -12.95
CA HIS A 160 -8.21 -21.11 -13.90
C HIS A 160 -9.58 -20.42 -13.76
N ASN A 161 -10.47 -20.98 -12.94
CA ASN A 161 -11.85 -20.52 -12.82
C ASN A 161 -12.14 -20.02 -11.40
N GLU A 162 -11.73 -18.76 -11.13
CA GLU A 162 -11.98 -18.12 -9.83
C GLU A 162 -13.47 -18.12 -9.49
N SER A 163 -13.80 -18.74 -8.36
CA SER A 163 -15.17 -18.87 -7.89
C SER A 163 -15.79 -17.52 -7.57
N TRP A 164 -17.09 -17.36 -7.86
CA TRP A 164 -17.86 -16.21 -7.41
C TRP A 164 -17.85 -16.13 -5.87
N PRO A 165 -17.72 -14.93 -5.27
CA PRO A 165 -17.79 -13.58 -5.87
C PRO A 165 -16.46 -13.04 -6.41
N ARG A 166 -15.39 -13.83 -6.51
CA ARG A 166 -14.05 -13.46 -6.94
C ARG A 166 -13.40 -12.43 -5.99
N GLY A 167 -12.08 -12.28 -6.09
CA GLY A 167 -11.33 -11.36 -5.23
C GLY A 167 -11.19 -9.93 -5.74
N ARG A 168 -11.80 -9.58 -6.88
CA ARG A 168 -11.67 -8.24 -7.45
C ARG A 168 -12.21 -7.16 -6.51
N THR A 169 -13.40 -7.37 -5.99
CA THR A 169 -14.17 -6.39 -5.20
C THR A 169 -13.91 -6.53 -3.70
N ASN A 170 -14.35 -5.53 -2.90
CA ASN A 170 -14.30 -5.61 -1.45
C ASN A 170 -15.34 -6.61 -0.89
N HIS A 171 -15.55 -6.62 0.44
CA HIS A 171 -16.53 -7.50 1.09
C HIS A 171 -17.95 -7.37 0.49
N TYR A 172 -18.41 -6.15 0.22
CA TYR A 172 -19.74 -5.88 -0.33
C TYR A 172 -19.80 -5.84 -1.86
N TRP A 173 -18.80 -6.44 -2.53
CA TRP A 173 -18.72 -6.54 -3.99
C TRP A 173 -18.60 -5.21 -4.71
N PHE A 174 -18.10 -4.19 -4.03
CA PHE A 174 -17.86 -2.89 -4.61
C PHE A 174 -16.44 -2.83 -5.20
N ASP A 175 -16.31 -2.26 -6.40
CA ASP A 175 -15.01 -2.01 -7.03
C ASP A 175 -14.37 -0.77 -6.42
N LEU A 176 -13.41 -0.95 -5.50
CA LEU A 176 -12.75 0.15 -4.81
C LEU A 176 -12.04 1.12 -5.76
N ASN A 177 -11.68 0.66 -6.98
CA ASN A 177 -11.13 1.56 -8.00
C ASN A 177 -12.18 2.50 -8.62
N ARG A 178 -13.38 2.53 -8.08
CA ARG A 178 -14.45 3.49 -8.40
C ARG A 178 -14.78 4.42 -7.22
N ASP A 179 -14.04 4.30 -6.10
CA ASP A 179 -14.33 5.03 -4.86
C ASP A 179 -13.33 6.16 -4.54
N TRP A 180 -12.39 6.45 -5.43
CA TRP A 180 -11.37 7.47 -5.21
C TRP A 180 -11.91 8.89 -4.99
N LEU A 181 -13.04 9.21 -5.61
CA LEU A 181 -13.65 10.54 -5.51
C LEU A 181 -14.55 10.68 -4.28
N LEU A 182 -15.38 9.67 -4.03
CA LEU A 182 -16.39 9.71 -2.98
C LEU A 182 -15.86 9.20 -1.64
N ALA A 183 -14.92 8.26 -1.67
CA ALA A 183 -14.26 7.65 -0.50
C ALA A 183 -15.29 7.19 0.55
N ILE A 184 -16.31 6.43 0.10
CA ILE A 184 -17.43 5.98 0.93
C ILE A 184 -17.04 4.72 1.73
N HIS A 185 -16.18 3.89 1.15
CA HIS A 185 -15.77 2.63 1.77
C HIS A 185 -14.58 2.85 2.71
N PRO A 186 -14.49 2.12 3.83
CA PRO A 186 -13.44 2.30 4.83
C PRO A 186 -12.04 2.14 4.26
N GLU A 187 -11.87 1.32 3.22
CA GLU A 187 -10.60 1.13 2.54
C GLU A 187 -10.17 2.40 1.79
N ALA A 188 -11.09 3.05 1.09
CA ALA A 188 -10.83 4.28 0.34
C ALA A 188 -10.73 5.49 1.27
N GLU A 189 -11.68 5.63 2.20
CA GLU A 189 -11.70 6.70 3.22
C GLU A 189 -10.43 6.64 4.08
N GLY A 190 -10.11 5.45 4.59
CA GLY A 190 -8.94 5.23 5.44
C GLY A 190 -7.64 5.49 4.72
N ASN A 191 -7.47 5.03 3.46
CA ASN A 191 -6.29 5.33 2.66
C ASN A 191 -6.15 6.83 2.42
N LEU A 192 -7.25 7.49 2.08
CA LEU A 192 -7.30 8.94 1.90
C LEU A 192 -6.92 9.67 3.19
N ILE A 193 -7.50 9.29 4.33
CA ILE A 193 -7.19 9.87 5.65
C ILE A 193 -5.75 9.51 6.07
N GLY A 194 -5.32 8.27 5.91
CA GLY A 194 -3.96 7.82 6.21
C GLY A 194 -2.92 8.58 5.40
N PHE A 195 -3.14 8.69 4.10
CA PHE A 195 -2.33 9.50 3.20
C PHE A 195 -2.47 11.00 3.53
N MET A 196 -3.67 11.48 3.87
CA MET A 196 -3.94 12.88 4.24
C MET A 196 -3.49 13.23 5.64
N SER A 197 -3.51 12.32 6.60
CA SER A 197 -2.86 12.54 7.91
C SER A 197 -1.34 12.60 7.76
N GLY A 198 -0.79 11.94 6.72
CA GLY A 198 0.57 12.18 6.24
C GLY A 198 0.73 13.43 5.37
N ILE A 199 -0.30 13.81 4.56
CA ILE A 199 -0.24 14.93 3.58
C ILE A 199 -1.66 15.47 3.36
N GLN A 200 -2.22 16.05 4.37
CA GLN A 200 -3.55 16.67 4.24
C GLN A 200 -3.54 17.76 3.17
N MET A 201 -4.23 17.62 2.05
CA MET A 201 -4.78 18.74 1.26
C MET A 201 -4.77 18.72 -0.27
N LEU A 202 -4.23 17.79 -0.99
CA LEU A 202 -4.43 17.82 -2.45
C LEU A 202 -5.87 17.46 -2.85
N TYR A 203 -6.55 16.63 -2.06
CA TYR A 203 -7.89 16.13 -2.38
C TYR A 203 -9.03 17.09 -1.98
N TRP A 204 -8.88 17.81 -0.87
CA TRP A 204 -9.88 18.81 -0.45
C TRP A 204 -10.01 19.99 -1.42
N MET A 205 -8.97 20.26 -2.19
CA MET A 205 -9.00 21.32 -3.21
C MET A 205 -9.84 20.94 -4.43
N PHE A 206 -9.99 19.65 -4.74
CA PHE A 206 -10.84 19.19 -5.85
C PHE A 206 -12.30 18.98 -5.48
N MET A 207 -12.64 18.86 -4.19
CA MET A 207 -14.01 18.65 -3.71
C MET A 207 -14.77 19.94 -3.36
N LYS A 208 -14.16 21.12 -3.47
CA LYS A 208 -14.81 22.42 -3.22
C LYS A 208 -15.07 23.25 -4.46
N TRP A 209 -15.02 22.64 -5.65
CA TRP A 209 -15.40 23.30 -6.91
C TRP A 209 -16.51 22.56 -7.61
#